data_76aeb61dbd6c40ed3bbc133e71255f49
#
_entry.id   76aeb61dbd6c40ed3bbc133e71255f49
#
_cell.length_a   1.000
_cell.length_b   1.000
_cell.length_c   1.000
_cell.angle_alpha   90.00
_cell.angle_beta   90.00
_cell.angle_gamma   90.00
#
_symmetry.space_group_name_H-M   'P 1'
#
loop_
_entity.id
_entity.type
_entity.pdbx_description
1 polymer ?
#
loop_
_entity_poly.entity_id
_entity_poly.type
_entity_poly.pdbx_seq_one_letter_code
_entity_poly.pdbx_strand_id
1 'polypeptide(L)'
;MHILADENIPLVEAFFAEHGEIRRMHGRTINRAALGDSEVLLVRSVTRVDRELLKGSRVHFVGTCTIGTDHLDLDYFEEAGIAWASAPGCNARGVVDYVLGSLLALAEGEGVELADLRYGVVGDRKS
;
A
#
# COMPACT_ATOMS: atom_id res chain seq x y z
N MET A 1 3.83 -15.71 15.63
CA MET A 1 4.08 -15.21 14.27
C MET A 1 4.81 -13.87 14.36
N HIS A 2 5.83 -13.67 13.54
CA HIS A 2 6.59 -12.41 13.53
C HIS A 2 6.22 -11.59 12.30
N ILE A 3 5.79 -10.36 12.53
CA ILE A 3 5.29 -9.45 11.50
C ILE A 3 6.23 -8.25 11.41
N LEU A 4 6.76 -7.98 10.22
CA LEU A 4 7.48 -6.76 9.92
C LEU A 4 6.59 -5.82 9.11
N ALA A 5 6.40 -4.60 9.59
CA ALA A 5 5.54 -3.61 8.96
C ALA A 5 6.24 -2.27 8.72
N ASP A 6 5.90 -1.62 7.60
CA ASP A 6 6.27 -0.21 7.37
C ASP A 6 5.63 0.65 8.48
N GLU A 7 6.43 1.49 9.12
CA GLU A 7 5.99 2.34 10.25
C GLU A 7 4.88 3.33 9.89
N ASN A 8 4.72 3.64 8.61
CA ASN A 8 3.69 4.57 8.13
C ASN A 8 2.36 3.89 7.75
N ILE A 9 2.23 2.58 7.99
CA ILE A 9 0.93 1.90 7.85
C ILE A 9 0.13 2.15 9.13
N PRO A 10 -1.04 2.81 9.05
CA PRO A 10 -1.85 3.06 10.23
C PRO A 10 -2.51 1.77 10.75
N LEU A 11 -2.84 1.76 12.04
CA LEU A 11 -3.66 0.72 12.69
C LEU A 11 -3.12 -0.71 12.61
N VAL A 12 -1.84 -0.93 12.30
CA VAL A 12 -1.26 -2.28 12.21
C VAL A 12 -1.48 -3.06 13.51
N GLU A 13 -1.25 -2.45 14.63
CA GLU A 13 -1.43 -3.08 15.96
C GLU A 13 -2.90 -3.44 16.22
N ALA A 14 -3.82 -2.58 15.80
CA ALA A 14 -5.26 -2.82 16.00
C ALA A 14 -5.77 -4.07 15.26
N PHE A 15 -5.16 -4.38 14.11
CA PHE A 15 -5.60 -5.50 13.28
C PHE A 15 -4.73 -6.76 13.43
N PHE A 16 -3.47 -6.62 13.82
CA PHE A 16 -2.52 -7.72 13.75
C PHE A 16 -1.89 -8.11 15.11
N ALA A 17 -2.09 -7.33 16.19
CA ALA A 17 -1.48 -7.63 17.48
C ALA A 17 -1.93 -9.00 18.05
N GLU A 18 -3.16 -9.43 17.76
CA GLU A 18 -3.66 -10.74 18.18
C GLU A 18 -2.97 -11.92 17.47
N HIS A 19 -2.36 -11.66 16.31
CA HIS A 19 -1.78 -12.68 15.46
C HIS A 19 -0.28 -12.87 15.65
N GLY A 20 0.37 -11.95 16.33
CA GLY A 20 1.81 -12.09 16.58
C GLY A 20 2.50 -10.82 17.02
N GLU A 21 3.82 -10.93 17.13
CA GLU A 21 4.70 -9.83 17.47
C GLU A 21 4.94 -8.94 16.25
N ILE A 22 4.71 -7.65 16.41
CA ILE A 22 4.83 -6.65 15.36
C ILE A 22 6.09 -5.84 15.58
N ARG A 23 6.95 -5.79 14.57
CA ARG A 23 8.10 -4.90 14.49
C ARG A 23 7.89 -3.89 13.37
N ARG A 24 8.07 -2.61 13.67
CA ARG A 24 7.89 -1.53 12.71
C ARG A 24 9.23 -0.93 12.33
N MET A 25 9.37 -0.55 11.06
CA MET A 25 10.52 0.20 10.58
C MET A 25 10.18 1.02 9.34
N HIS A 26 11.03 1.99 9.03
CA HIS A 26 10.85 2.82 7.85
C HIS A 26 10.93 1.97 6.57
N GLY A 27 9.92 2.06 5.69
CA GLY A 27 9.80 1.20 4.52
C GLY A 27 11.01 1.20 3.58
N ARG A 28 11.70 2.32 3.44
CA ARG A 28 12.91 2.44 2.62
C ARG A 28 14.14 1.76 3.22
N THR A 29 14.10 1.41 4.50
CA THR A 29 15.19 0.73 5.20
C THR A 29 14.97 -0.77 5.34
N ILE A 30 13.82 -1.27 4.88
CA ILE A 30 13.54 -2.70 4.84
C ILE A 30 14.50 -3.37 3.85
N ASN A 31 15.35 -4.20 4.37
CA ASN A 31 16.30 -4.99 3.59
C ASN A 31 16.31 -6.44 4.09
N ARG A 32 17.06 -7.30 3.44
CA ARG A 32 17.11 -8.73 3.77
C ARG A 32 17.52 -9.00 5.22
N ALA A 33 18.50 -8.26 5.73
CA ALA A 33 18.95 -8.41 7.12
C ALA A 33 17.86 -7.99 8.11
N ALA A 34 17.08 -6.96 7.76
CA ALA A 34 15.98 -6.46 8.56
C ALA A 34 14.80 -7.43 8.64
N LEU A 35 14.62 -8.31 7.65
CA LEU A 35 13.55 -9.32 7.69
C LEU A 35 13.73 -10.28 8.89
N GLY A 36 14.98 -10.69 9.18
CA GLY A 36 15.25 -11.60 10.29
C GLY A 36 14.42 -12.87 10.19
N ASP A 37 13.64 -13.15 11.23
CA ASP A 37 12.73 -14.28 11.37
C ASP A 37 11.26 -13.93 11.02
N SER A 38 11.03 -12.80 10.38
CA SER A 38 9.68 -12.35 10.00
C SER A 38 9.02 -13.32 9.03
N GLU A 39 7.76 -13.64 9.31
CA GLU A 39 6.92 -14.55 8.53
C GLU A 39 5.93 -13.80 7.66
N VAL A 40 5.56 -12.58 8.09
CA VAL A 40 4.64 -11.67 7.40
C VAL A 40 5.35 -10.35 7.17
N LEU A 41 5.21 -9.81 5.96
CA LEU A 41 5.74 -8.51 5.58
C LEU A 41 4.63 -7.59 5.11
N LEU A 42 4.44 -6.46 5.78
CA LEU A 42 3.46 -5.44 5.43
C LEU A 42 4.17 -4.20 4.89
N VAL A 43 3.90 -3.84 3.64
CA VAL A 43 4.63 -2.77 2.94
C VAL A 43 3.70 -1.71 2.34
N ARG A 44 4.32 -0.61 1.96
CA ARG A 44 3.77 0.40 1.05
C ARG A 44 4.58 0.39 -0.25
N SER A 45 4.23 1.25 -1.19
CA SER A 45 4.88 1.35 -2.51
C SER A 45 6.36 1.75 -2.49
N VAL A 46 6.88 2.20 -1.35
CA VAL A 46 8.28 2.64 -1.19
C VAL A 46 9.26 1.48 -0.98
N THR A 47 8.75 0.28 -0.73
CA THR A 47 9.54 -0.94 -0.52
C THR A 47 9.40 -1.85 -1.73
N ARG A 48 10.47 -2.09 -2.45
CA ARG A 48 10.50 -3.10 -3.50
C ARG A 48 10.62 -4.49 -2.87
N VAL A 49 9.67 -5.36 -3.18
CA VAL A 49 9.62 -6.73 -2.64
C VAL A 49 9.83 -7.70 -3.79
N ASP A 50 11.04 -8.17 -3.92
CA ASP A 50 11.50 -9.04 -4.99
C ASP A 50 12.26 -10.26 -4.45
N ARG A 51 12.76 -11.07 -5.37
CA ARG A 51 13.57 -12.25 -5.06
C ARG A 51 14.79 -11.90 -4.21
N GLU A 52 15.46 -10.78 -4.49
CA GLU A 52 16.66 -10.37 -3.75
C GLU A 52 16.34 -10.13 -2.27
N LEU A 53 15.22 -9.47 -1.99
CA LEU A 53 14.76 -9.22 -0.63
C LEU A 53 14.35 -10.51 0.09
N LEU A 54 13.56 -11.37 -0.56
CA LEU A 54 12.86 -12.48 0.10
C LEU A 54 13.58 -13.82 0.07
N LYS A 55 14.53 -14.03 -0.85
CA LYS A 55 15.20 -15.34 -1.00
C LYS A 55 15.89 -15.76 0.31
N GLY A 56 15.48 -16.93 0.82
CA GLY A 56 16.00 -17.49 2.06
C GLY A 56 15.44 -16.85 3.33
N SER A 57 14.45 -15.96 3.23
CA SER A 57 13.67 -15.49 4.37
C SER A 57 12.57 -16.51 4.76
N ARG A 58 11.95 -16.28 5.91
CA ARG A 58 10.79 -17.05 6.38
C ARG A 58 9.46 -16.44 5.94
N VAL A 59 9.49 -15.34 5.19
CA VAL A 59 8.28 -14.65 4.74
C VAL A 59 7.46 -15.54 3.81
N HIS A 60 6.23 -15.79 4.18
CA HIS A 60 5.27 -16.57 3.39
C HIS A 60 4.00 -15.78 3.05
N PHE A 61 3.87 -14.56 3.58
CA PHE A 61 2.80 -13.63 3.24
C PHE A 61 3.31 -12.19 3.10
N VAL A 62 2.90 -11.52 2.03
CA VAL A 62 3.19 -10.10 1.78
C VAL A 62 1.89 -9.34 1.62
N GLY A 63 1.63 -8.36 2.48
CA GLY A 63 0.52 -7.43 2.35
C GLY A 63 1.01 -6.05 1.89
N THR A 64 0.37 -5.46 0.89
CA THR A 64 0.64 -4.07 0.53
C THR A 64 -0.58 -3.20 0.79
N CYS A 65 -0.39 -2.11 1.53
CA CYS A 65 -1.42 -1.11 1.82
C CYS A 65 -1.59 -0.12 0.67
N THR A 66 -1.39 -0.58 -0.56
CA THR A 66 -1.54 0.18 -1.79
C THR A 66 -2.43 -0.55 -2.78
N ILE A 67 -3.00 0.19 -3.72
CA ILE A 67 -3.81 -0.40 -4.80
C ILE A 67 -2.89 -1.08 -5.82
N GLY A 68 -1.81 -0.38 -6.23
CA GLY A 68 -0.85 -0.89 -7.19
C GLY A 68 0.10 -1.92 -6.60
N THR A 69 0.58 -2.83 -7.45
CA THR A 69 1.49 -3.93 -7.10
C THR A 69 2.82 -3.87 -7.87
N ASP A 70 3.14 -2.75 -8.52
CA ASP A 70 4.34 -2.58 -9.36
C ASP A 70 5.65 -2.78 -8.58
N HIS A 71 5.62 -2.61 -7.26
CA HIS A 71 6.74 -2.82 -6.33
C HIS A 71 6.87 -4.26 -5.84
N LEU A 72 5.95 -5.15 -6.24
CA LEU A 72 5.94 -6.57 -5.87
C LEU A 72 6.32 -7.43 -7.07
N ASP A 73 7.23 -8.37 -6.87
CA ASP A 73 7.57 -9.40 -7.87
C ASP A 73 6.62 -10.59 -7.73
N LEU A 74 5.46 -10.46 -8.37
CA LEU A 74 4.39 -11.45 -8.27
C LEU A 74 4.77 -12.79 -8.90
N ASP A 75 5.61 -12.79 -9.95
CA ASP A 75 6.10 -14.01 -10.58
C ASP A 75 6.97 -14.80 -9.58
N TYR A 76 7.82 -14.11 -8.84
CA TYR A 76 8.61 -14.74 -7.78
C TYR A 76 7.73 -15.26 -6.64
N PHE A 77 6.67 -14.54 -6.28
CA PHE A 77 5.75 -14.97 -5.22
C PHE A 77 5.05 -16.28 -5.59
N GLU A 78 4.62 -16.41 -6.83
CA GLU A 78 4.03 -17.65 -7.34
C GLU A 78 5.04 -18.80 -7.32
N GLU A 79 6.25 -18.57 -7.82
CA GLU A 79 7.34 -19.57 -7.82
C GLU A 79 7.72 -20.04 -6.40
N ALA A 80 7.78 -19.11 -5.45
CA ALA A 80 8.17 -19.37 -4.06
C ALA A 80 7.02 -19.79 -3.14
N GLY A 81 5.79 -19.81 -3.62
CA GLY A 81 4.60 -20.12 -2.82
C GLY A 81 4.26 -19.05 -1.77
N ILE A 82 4.61 -17.79 -2.04
CA ILE A 82 4.33 -16.68 -1.15
C ILE A 82 2.94 -16.12 -1.45
N ALA A 83 2.05 -16.15 -0.45
CA ALA A 83 0.75 -15.53 -0.56
C ALA A 83 0.86 -14.00 -0.47
N TRP A 84 -0.04 -13.29 -1.12
CA TRP A 84 -0.04 -11.84 -1.05
C TRP A 84 -1.45 -11.24 -1.13
N ALA A 85 -1.58 -10.00 -0.66
CA ALA A 85 -2.79 -9.21 -0.78
C ALA A 85 -2.46 -7.73 -1.03
N SER A 86 -3.33 -7.06 -1.77
CA SER A 86 -3.32 -5.61 -1.95
C SER A 86 -4.63 -5.02 -1.43
N ALA A 87 -4.74 -3.68 -1.44
CA ALA A 87 -5.90 -2.96 -0.93
C ALA A 87 -6.62 -2.18 -2.06
N PRO A 88 -7.20 -2.85 -3.06
CA PRO A 88 -7.85 -2.17 -4.16
C PRO A 88 -9.04 -1.35 -3.67
N GLY A 89 -9.14 -0.09 -4.12
CA GLY A 89 -10.23 0.82 -3.79
C GLY A 89 -10.28 1.32 -2.34
N CYS A 90 -9.32 0.99 -1.49
CA CYS A 90 -9.35 1.33 -0.06
C CYS A 90 -9.46 2.83 0.23
N ASN A 91 -8.95 3.69 -0.66
CA ASN A 91 -9.00 5.14 -0.53
C ASN A 91 -9.81 5.85 -1.63
N ALA A 92 -10.53 5.09 -2.47
CA ALA A 92 -11.22 5.65 -3.64
C ALA A 92 -12.20 6.76 -3.23
N ARG A 93 -13.01 6.53 -2.19
CA ARG A 93 -13.97 7.53 -1.70
C ARG A 93 -13.28 8.78 -1.15
N GLY A 94 -12.22 8.61 -0.37
CA GLY A 94 -11.45 9.75 0.15
C GLY A 94 -10.82 10.60 -0.96
N VAL A 95 -10.34 9.98 -2.03
CA VAL A 95 -9.83 10.70 -3.21
C VAL A 95 -10.95 11.46 -3.91
N VAL A 96 -12.12 10.84 -4.13
CA VAL A 96 -13.27 11.51 -4.73
C VAL A 96 -13.71 12.71 -3.89
N ASP A 97 -13.85 12.54 -2.58
CA ASP A 97 -14.27 13.61 -1.67
C ASP A 97 -13.25 14.76 -1.67
N TYR A 98 -11.95 14.44 -1.69
CA TYR A 98 -10.88 15.45 -1.78
C TYR A 98 -10.94 16.25 -3.10
N VAL A 99 -11.08 15.54 -4.22
CA VAL A 99 -11.14 16.17 -5.56
C VAL A 99 -12.38 17.06 -5.66
N LEU A 100 -13.54 16.56 -5.26
CA LEU A 100 -14.78 17.35 -5.28
C LEU A 100 -14.70 18.55 -4.36
N GLY A 101 -14.19 18.40 -3.15
CA GLY A 101 -14.01 19.53 -2.22
C GLY A 101 -13.06 20.59 -2.77
N SER A 102 -11.97 20.17 -3.42
CA SER A 102 -11.01 21.09 -4.06
C SER A 102 -11.63 21.83 -5.24
N LEU A 103 -12.39 21.14 -6.08
CA LEU A 103 -13.09 21.76 -7.21
C LEU A 103 -14.15 22.77 -6.75
N LEU A 104 -14.92 22.44 -5.71
CA LEU A 104 -15.90 23.35 -5.13
C LEU A 104 -15.24 24.61 -4.58
N ALA A 105 -14.15 24.48 -3.84
CA ALA A 105 -13.41 25.63 -3.29
C ALA A 105 -12.84 26.52 -4.40
N LEU A 106 -12.31 25.93 -5.47
CA LEU A 106 -11.80 26.69 -6.62
C LEU A 106 -12.94 27.40 -7.37
N ALA A 107 -14.04 26.71 -7.62
CA ALA A 107 -15.21 27.28 -8.31
C ALA A 107 -15.80 28.45 -7.53
N GLU A 108 -15.92 28.34 -6.21
CA GLU A 108 -16.37 29.42 -5.33
C GLU A 108 -15.43 30.64 -5.39
N GLY A 109 -14.10 30.40 -5.35
CA GLY A 109 -13.08 31.42 -5.46
C GLY A 109 -13.09 32.17 -6.81
N GLU A 110 -13.40 31.46 -7.89
CA GLU A 110 -13.46 32.00 -9.26
C GLU A 110 -14.86 32.51 -9.63
N GLY A 111 -15.87 32.27 -8.82
CA GLY A 111 -17.26 32.66 -9.09
C GLY A 111 -17.90 31.95 -10.26
N VAL A 112 -17.55 30.67 -10.49
CA VAL A 112 -18.06 29.83 -11.57
C VAL A 112 -18.83 28.64 -11.03
N GLU A 113 -19.83 28.16 -11.81
CA GLU A 113 -20.55 26.93 -11.48
C GLU A 113 -19.79 25.70 -11.99
N LEU A 114 -19.66 24.66 -11.16
CA LEU A 114 -18.98 23.41 -11.56
C LEU A 114 -19.61 22.74 -12.77
N ALA A 115 -20.95 22.85 -12.92
CA ALA A 115 -21.69 22.27 -14.03
C ALA A 115 -21.33 22.88 -15.39
N ASP A 116 -20.80 24.09 -15.41
CA ASP A 116 -20.44 24.80 -16.63
C ASP A 116 -19.00 24.49 -17.09
N LEU A 117 -18.24 23.74 -16.29
CA LEU A 117 -16.84 23.42 -16.56
C LEU A 117 -16.70 22.07 -17.27
N ARG A 118 -15.62 21.94 -18.04
CA ARG A 118 -15.19 20.66 -18.62
C ARG A 118 -14.01 20.11 -17.83
N TYR A 119 -14.07 18.82 -17.53
CA TYR A 119 -13.06 18.14 -16.73
C TYR A 119 -12.31 17.13 -17.55
N GLY A 120 -11.00 17.10 -17.41
CA GLY A 120 -10.14 16.01 -17.91
C GLY A 120 -9.67 15.15 -16.74
N VAL A 121 -9.85 13.84 -16.84
CA VAL A 121 -9.35 12.88 -15.86
C VAL A 121 -8.21 12.07 -16.48
N VAL A 122 -7.03 12.12 -15.84
CA VAL A 122 -5.86 11.36 -16.26
C VAL A 122 -5.57 10.29 -15.20
N GLY A 123 -5.36 9.06 -15.62
CA GLY A 123 -5.08 7.95 -14.71
C GLY A 123 -6.34 7.23 -14.20
N ASP A 124 -7.42 7.26 -14.97
CA ASP A 124 -8.62 6.46 -14.71
C ASP A 124 -8.28 4.96 -14.83
N ARG A 125 -8.01 4.33 -13.70
CA ARG A 125 -7.87 2.87 -13.63
C ARG A 125 -9.23 2.25 -13.32
N LYS A 126 -9.73 1.45 -14.25
CA LYS A 126 -10.85 0.55 -13.95
C LYS A 126 -10.38 -0.49 -12.93
N SER A 127 -11.00 -0.48 -11.78
CA SER A 127 -10.82 -1.52 -10.76
C SER A 127 -11.59 -2.78 -11.15
#